data_86e9167a09675a347318b00aab3b28ae
#
_entry.id   86e9167a09675a347318b00aab3b28ae
#
_cell.length_a   1.000
_cell.length_b   1.000
_cell.length_c   1.000
_cell.angle_alpha   90.00
_cell.angle_beta   90.00
_cell.angle_gamma   90.00
#
_symmetry.space_group_name_H-M   'P 1'
#
loop_
_entity.id
_entity.type
_entity.pdbx_description
1 polymer ?
#
loop_
_entity_poly.entity_id
_entity_poly.type
_entity_poly.pdbx_seq_one_letter_code
_entity_poly.pdbx_strand_id
1 'polypeptide(L)'
;MIGRMGMFSWLRRSGRSGSSGPSGGSGKGSRGKVADDLAEWASRRRGVEVYVEPKTAVTGTSVVLVAHDGEFTRRRISSPKAAQKFAHAHELPIYDAMIVGYPQRMRDYSRRQTVLRERAQRAALDDQH
;
A
#
# COMPACT_ATOMS: atom_id res chain seq x y z
N MET A 1 15.10 -9.30 12.62
CA MET A 1 15.60 -7.93 12.71
C MET A 1 16.62 -7.59 11.66
N ILE A 2 17.62 -8.42 11.54
CA ILE A 2 18.65 -8.22 10.50
C ILE A 2 18.02 -8.28 9.11
N GLY A 3 17.10 -9.19 8.92
CA GLY A 3 16.40 -9.31 7.65
C GLY A 3 15.63 -8.06 7.27
N ARG A 4 15.06 -7.35 8.24
CA ARG A 4 14.37 -6.11 8.00
C ARG A 4 15.29 -5.04 7.44
N MET A 5 16.45 -4.91 8.03
CA MET A 5 17.44 -3.95 7.56
C MET A 5 17.89 -4.27 6.15
N GLY A 6 18.05 -5.57 5.86
CA GLY A 6 18.39 -6.00 4.52
C GLY A 6 17.33 -5.60 3.50
N MET A 7 16.06 -5.73 3.87
CA MET A 7 14.97 -5.35 2.98
C MET A 7 14.96 -3.87 2.67
N PHE A 8 15.15 -3.04 3.68
CA PHE A 8 15.22 -1.60 3.46
C PHE A 8 16.41 -1.22 2.60
N SER A 9 17.55 -1.85 2.83
CA SER A 9 18.73 -1.59 2.01
C SER A 9 18.47 -1.93 0.56
N TRP A 10 17.75 -3.04 0.31
CA TRP A 10 17.39 -3.44 -1.04
C TRP A 10 16.52 -2.39 -1.71
N LEU A 11 15.54 -1.88 -1.01
CA LEU A 11 14.65 -0.85 -1.55
C LEU A 11 15.39 0.45 -1.87
N ARG A 12 16.29 0.85 -1.01
CA ARG A 12 17.10 2.04 -1.28
C ARG A 12 17.94 1.88 -2.52
N ARG A 13 18.53 0.72 -2.69
CA ARG A 13 19.32 0.45 -3.88
C ARG A 13 18.47 0.52 -5.13
N SER A 14 17.27 -0.01 -5.05
CA SER A 14 16.34 0.09 -6.17
C SER A 14 16.03 1.54 -6.52
N GLY A 15 15.80 2.35 -5.51
CA GLY A 15 15.56 3.76 -5.71
C GLY A 15 16.73 4.47 -6.34
N ARG A 16 17.92 4.17 -5.90
CA ARG A 16 19.12 4.76 -6.49
C ARG A 16 19.29 4.35 -7.94
N SER A 17 19.06 3.09 -8.22
CA SER A 17 19.13 2.62 -9.59
C SER A 17 18.18 3.40 -10.49
N GLY A 18 17.00 3.65 -10.00
CA GLY A 18 16.03 4.44 -10.74
C GLY A 18 16.51 5.84 -11.00
N SER A 19 17.16 6.44 -10.03
CA SER A 19 17.62 7.81 -10.16
C SER A 19 18.79 7.93 -11.11
N SER A 20 19.56 6.88 -11.26
CA SER A 20 20.73 6.94 -12.12
C SER A 20 20.41 6.66 -13.58
N GLY A 21 19.20 6.29 -13.90
CA GLY A 21 18.80 6.04 -15.27
C GLY A 21 18.00 7.21 -15.83
N PRO A 22 18.65 8.16 -16.51
CA PRO A 22 17.95 9.36 -16.94
C PRO A 22 16.96 9.15 -18.05
N SER A 23 17.26 8.29 -18.99
CA SER A 23 16.36 8.05 -20.12
C SER A 23 15.24 7.11 -19.70
N GLY A 24 14.02 7.49 -19.97
CA GLY A 24 12.87 6.69 -19.57
C GLY A 24 12.70 6.64 -18.07
N GLY A 25 13.32 7.59 -17.38
CA GLY A 25 13.31 7.59 -15.95
C GLY A 25 11.94 7.72 -15.32
N SER A 26 10.98 8.28 -16.03
CA SER A 26 9.67 8.50 -15.42
C SER A 26 9.01 7.19 -14.99
N GLY A 27 9.07 6.16 -15.84
CA GLY A 27 8.48 4.87 -15.50
C GLY A 27 9.19 4.19 -14.36
N LYS A 28 10.52 4.17 -14.39
CA LYS A 28 11.32 3.55 -13.35
C LYS A 28 11.25 4.33 -12.04
N GLY A 29 11.29 5.65 -12.14
CA GLY A 29 11.15 6.49 -10.96
C GLY A 29 9.82 6.29 -10.26
N SER A 30 8.73 6.18 -11.03
CA SER A 30 7.41 5.93 -10.49
C SER A 30 7.34 4.58 -9.77
N ARG A 31 7.94 3.54 -10.37
CA ARG A 31 7.96 2.21 -9.77
C ARG A 31 8.73 2.21 -8.46
N GLY A 32 9.91 2.82 -8.44
CA GLY A 32 10.70 2.91 -7.24
C GLY A 32 9.98 3.67 -6.14
N LYS A 33 9.33 4.77 -6.52
CA LYS A 33 8.60 5.57 -5.57
C LYS A 33 7.43 4.81 -4.95
N VAL A 34 6.69 4.06 -5.76
CA VAL A 34 5.57 3.27 -5.25
C VAL A 34 6.07 2.24 -4.25
N ALA A 35 7.13 1.51 -4.59
CA ALA A 35 7.68 0.51 -3.67
C ALA A 35 8.17 1.16 -2.38
N ASP A 36 8.82 2.30 -2.47
CA ASP A 36 9.31 3.01 -1.30
C ASP A 36 8.16 3.51 -0.43
N ASP A 37 7.12 4.07 -1.04
CA ASP A 37 5.95 4.55 -0.32
C ASP A 37 5.24 3.41 0.41
N LEU A 38 5.09 2.27 -0.26
CA LEU A 38 4.45 1.10 0.34
C LEU A 38 5.29 0.55 1.49
N ALA A 39 6.60 0.50 1.31
CA ALA A 39 7.51 0.04 2.34
C ALA A 39 7.44 0.92 3.57
N GLU A 40 7.43 2.22 3.38
CA GLU A 40 7.32 3.17 4.49
C GLU A 40 5.99 3.01 5.21
N TRP A 41 4.91 2.90 4.46
CA TRP A 41 3.58 2.71 5.04
C TRP A 41 3.54 1.44 5.91
N ALA A 42 4.06 0.35 5.36
CA ALA A 42 4.07 -0.93 6.07
C ALA A 42 4.97 -0.91 7.30
N SER A 43 6.07 -0.17 7.24
CA SER A 43 7.02 -0.12 8.35
C SER A 43 6.46 0.53 9.60
N ARG A 44 5.46 1.37 9.45
CA ARG A 44 4.82 2.08 10.56
C ARG A 44 3.64 1.32 11.14
N ARG A 45 3.31 0.17 10.59
CA ARG A 45 2.11 -0.57 10.96
C ARG A 45 2.45 -2.03 11.23
N ARG A 46 1.50 -2.75 11.83
CA ARG A 46 1.68 -4.15 12.19
C ARG A 46 0.69 -5.01 11.44
N GLY A 47 1.06 -6.27 11.25
CA GLY A 47 0.15 -7.25 10.67
C GLY A 47 -0.33 -6.86 9.29
N VAL A 48 0.55 -6.28 8.49
CA VAL A 48 0.19 -5.81 7.16
C VAL A 48 0.08 -7.00 6.21
N GLU A 49 -1.02 -7.04 5.47
CA GLU A 49 -1.26 -8.04 4.43
C GLU A 49 -1.40 -7.34 3.10
N VAL A 50 -0.92 -7.99 2.05
CA VAL A 50 -0.94 -7.44 0.69
C VAL A 50 -2.04 -8.11 -0.11
N TYR A 51 -2.92 -7.31 -0.70
CA TYR A 51 -3.99 -7.80 -1.57
C TYR A 51 -3.77 -7.26 -2.96
N VAL A 52 -3.67 -8.15 -3.93
CA VAL A 52 -3.47 -7.77 -5.32
C VAL A 52 -4.80 -7.67 -6.02
N GLU A 53 -5.05 -6.53 -6.64
CA GLU A 53 -6.23 -6.33 -7.49
C GLU A 53 -5.78 -6.51 -8.93
N PRO A 54 -6.27 -7.53 -9.62
CA PRO A 54 -5.79 -7.82 -10.95
C PRO A 54 -6.16 -6.74 -11.95
N LYS A 55 -5.40 -6.72 -13.03
CA LYS A 55 -5.60 -5.78 -14.12
C LYS A 55 -6.98 -5.97 -14.74
N THR A 56 -7.67 -4.86 -14.97
CA THR A 56 -8.94 -4.85 -15.70
C THR A 56 -8.75 -4.20 -17.06
N ALA A 57 -9.80 -4.19 -17.86
CA ALA A 57 -9.76 -3.53 -19.17
C ALA A 57 -9.52 -2.02 -19.04
N VAL A 58 -9.90 -1.44 -17.90
CA VAL A 58 -9.84 0.01 -17.68
C VAL A 58 -8.66 0.40 -16.81
N THR A 59 -8.33 -0.40 -15.80
CA THR A 59 -7.29 -0.07 -14.84
C THR A 59 -6.17 -1.10 -14.87
N GLY A 60 -4.96 -0.66 -14.48
CA GLY A 60 -3.84 -1.57 -14.31
C GLY A 60 -3.94 -2.34 -13.00
N THR A 61 -2.88 -3.06 -12.69
CA THR A 61 -2.77 -3.80 -11.45
C THR A 61 -2.61 -2.83 -10.29
N SER A 62 -3.30 -3.11 -9.19
CA SER A 62 -3.20 -2.34 -7.95
C SER A 62 -2.91 -3.27 -6.79
N VAL A 63 -2.34 -2.72 -5.74
CA VAL A 63 -2.18 -3.43 -4.48
C VAL A 63 -2.86 -2.64 -3.37
N VAL A 64 -3.43 -3.37 -2.44
CA VAL A 64 -3.98 -2.79 -1.22
C VAL A 64 -3.24 -3.42 -0.06
N LEU A 65 -2.65 -2.59 0.78
CA LEU A 65 -2.01 -3.04 2.01
C LEU A 65 -2.98 -2.78 3.14
N VAL A 66 -3.23 -3.79 3.95
CA VAL A 66 -4.18 -3.70 5.06
C VAL A 66 -3.47 -4.03 6.35
N ALA A 67 -3.48 -3.10 7.31
CA ALA A 67 -2.87 -3.29 8.62
C ALA A 67 -3.79 -4.08 9.56
N HIS A 68 -3.26 -4.42 10.72
CA HIS A 68 -4.00 -5.26 11.69
C HIS A 68 -5.30 -4.64 12.17
N ASP A 69 -5.38 -3.31 12.20
CA ASP A 69 -6.58 -2.60 12.65
C ASP A 69 -7.56 -2.31 11.51
N GLY A 70 -7.22 -2.71 10.30
CA GLY A 70 -8.05 -2.46 9.13
C GLY A 70 -7.68 -1.24 8.34
N GLU A 71 -6.77 -0.43 8.82
CA GLU A 71 -6.27 0.70 8.05
C GLU A 71 -5.64 0.19 6.75
N PHE A 72 -5.86 0.89 5.65
CA PHE A 72 -5.39 0.40 4.37
C PHE A 72 -4.94 1.55 3.46
N THR A 73 -4.12 1.18 2.49
CA THR A 73 -3.72 2.08 1.42
C THR A 73 -3.75 1.32 0.10
N ARG A 74 -4.09 2.02 -0.98
CA ARG A 74 -4.16 1.43 -2.31
C ARG A 74 -3.20 2.19 -3.22
N ARG A 75 -2.39 1.45 -3.97
CA ARG A 75 -1.48 2.04 -4.93
C ARG A 75 -1.46 1.21 -6.20
N ARG A 76 -1.32 1.88 -7.31
CA ARG A 76 -1.13 1.19 -8.57
C ARG A 76 0.28 0.64 -8.65
N ILE A 77 0.44 -0.56 -9.18
CA ILE A 77 1.74 -1.22 -9.31
C ILE A 77 1.87 -1.77 -10.72
N SER A 78 3.11 -2.01 -11.17
CA SER A 78 3.36 -2.36 -12.56
C SER A 78 2.77 -3.71 -12.96
N SER A 79 2.77 -4.69 -12.05
CA SER A 79 2.30 -6.04 -12.37
C SER A 79 2.04 -6.82 -11.10
N PRO A 80 1.29 -7.94 -11.19
CA PRO A 80 1.15 -8.83 -10.04
C PRO A 80 2.49 -9.39 -9.56
N LYS A 81 3.42 -9.60 -10.49
CA LYS A 81 4.75 -10.08 -10.15
C LYS A 81 5.51 -9.06 -9.32
N ALA A 82 5.37 -7.78 -9.63
CA ALA A 82 5.98 -6.73 -8.82
C ALA A 82 5.40 -6.71 -7.42
N ALA A 83 4.09 -6.96 -7.29
CA ALA A 83 3.46 -7.05 -5.97
C ALA A 83 4.01 -8.23 -5.18
N GLN A 84 4.19 -9.38 -5.82
CA GLN A 84 4.78 -10.55 -5.18
C GLN A 84 6.20 -10.28 -4.71
N LYS A 85 6.98 -9.62 -5.54
CA LYS A 85 8.35 -9.24 -5.19
C LYS A 85 8.37 -8.34 -3.97
N PHE A 86 7.51 -7.36 -3.93
CA PHE A 86 7.40 -6.45 -2.80
C PHE A 86 7.04 -7.22 -1.52
N ALA A 87 5.99 -8.04 -1.59
CA ALA A 87 5.54 -8.79 -0.43
C ALA A 87 6.62 -9.74 0.07
N HIS A 88 7.30 -10.40 -0.86
CA HIS A 88 8.36 -11.34 -0.51
C HIS A 88 9.54 -10.63 0.17
N ALA A 89 9.94 -9.49 -0.38
CA ALA A 89 11.05 -8.71 0.18
C ALA A 89 10.76 -8.24 1.60
N HIS A 90 9.52 -7.98 1.92
CA HIS A 90 9.11 -7.49 3.24
C HIS A 90 8.48 -8.56 4.11
N GLU A 91 8.52 -9.82 3.64
CA GLU A 91 7.97 -10.95 4.39
C GLU A 91 6.50 -10.73 4.79
N LEU A 92 5.74 -10.19 3.85
CA LEU A 92 4.32 -9.96 4.05
C LEU A 92 3.51 -11.01 3.31
N PRO A 93 2.41 -11.48 3.91
CA PRO A 93 1.51 -12.37 3.17
C PRO A 93 0.87 -11.65 2.02
N ILE A 94 0.66 -12.36 0.93
CA ILE A 94 0.06 -11.78 -0.27
C ILE A 94 -1.10 -12.65 -0.73
N TYR A 95 -2.19 -11.99 -1.11
CA TYR A 95 -3.42 -12.66 -1.51
C TYR A 95 -3.96 -12.01 -2.78
N ASP A 96 -4.71 -12.78 -3.55
CA ASP A 96 -5.47 -12.28 -4.68
C ASP A 96 -6.82 -11.81 -4.18
N ALA A 97 -7.09 -10.52 -4.33
CA ALA A 97 -8.33 -9.93 -3.80
C ALA A 97 -9.58 -10.49 -4.46
N MET A 98 -9.48 -10.94 -5.71
CA MET A 98 -10.61 -11.54 -6.41
C MET A 98 -10.97 -12.92 -5.84
N ILE A 99 -10.00 -13.61 -5.29
CA ILE A 99 -10.22 -14.96 -4.78
C ILE A 99 -10.66 -14.94 -3.32
N VAL A 100 -9.93 -14.20 -2.48
CA VAL A 100 -10.19 -14.23 -1.03
C VAL A 100 -11.03 -13.06 -0.53
N GLY A 101 -11.17 -12.01 -1.33
CA GLY A 101 -11.86 -10.80 -0.89
C GLY A 101 -11.03 -10.01 0.12
N TYR A 102 -11.60 -8.91 0.58
CA TYR A 102 -10.94 -8.08 1.57
C TYR A 102 -11.36 -8.47 2.98
N PRO A 103 -10.47 -8.29 3.97
CA PRO A 103 -10.81 -8.66 5.33
C PRO A 103 -11.89 -7.74 5.92
N GLN A 104 -12.69 -8.31 6.82
CA GLN A 104 -13.77 -7.58 7.46
C GLN A 104 -13.25 -6.36 8.23
N ARG A 105 -12.06 -6.47 8.81
CA ARG A 105 -11.48 -5.36 9.57
C ARG A 105 -11.28 -4.11 8.72
N MET A 106 -11.09 -4.27 7.42
CA MET A 106 -10.96 -3.15 6.50
C MET A 106 -12.27 -2.38 6.39
N ARG A 107 -13.38 -3.11 6.30
CA ARG A 107 -14.71 -2.50 6.26
C ARG A 107 -15.05 -1.82 7.58
N ASP A 108 -14.69 -2.47 8.68
CA ASP A 108 -14.94 -1.92 10.01
C ASP A 108 -14.15 -0.64 10.23
N TYR A 109 -12.91 -0.61 9.77
CA TYR A 109 -12.09 0.59 9.83
C TYR A 109 -12.74 1.73 9.04
N SER A 110 -13.16 1.47 7.82
CA SER A 110 -13.81 2.48 6.99
C SER A 110 -15.07 3.01 7.64
N ARG A 111 -15.85 2.12 8.24
CA ARG A 111 -17.07 2.51 8.93
C ARG A 111 -16.76 3.42 10.12
N ARG A 112 -15.75 3.06 10.92
CA ARG A 112 -15.35 3.90 12.05
C ARG A 112 -14.89 5.28 11.58
N GLN A 113 -14.12 5.34 10.52
CA GLN A 113 -13.65 6.62 9.99
C GLN A 113 -14.80 7.47 9.49
N THR A 114 -15.78 6.88 8.84
CA THR A 114 -16.96 7.60 8.37
C THR A 114 -17.74 8.18 9.54
N VAL A 115 -17.96 7.40 10.58
CA VAL A 115 -18.69 7.85 11.77
C VAL A 115 -17.97 9.01 12.43
N LEU A 116 -16.65 8.88 12.59
CA LEU A 116 -15.85 9.94 13.23
C LEU A 116 -15.89 11.22 12.40
N ARG A 117 -15.83 11.10 11.09
CA ARG A 117 -15.88 12.25 10.20
C ARG A 117 -17.22 12.95 10.28
N GLU A 118 -18.30 12.19 10.30
CA GLU A 118 -19.64 12.74 10.41
C GLU A 118 -19.83 13.47 11.74
N ARG A 119 -19.32 12.90 12.83
CA ARG A 119 -19.38 13.55 14.14
C ARG A 119 -18.60 14.85 14.15
N ALA A 120 -17.42 14.85 13.55
CA ALA A 120 -16.60 16.06 13.46
C ALA A 120 -17.31 17.16 12.65
N GLN A 121 -17.94 16.78 11.56
CA GLN A 121 -18.67 17.73 10.72
C GLN A 121 -19.86 18.31 11.49
N ARG A 122 -20.58 17.48 12.22
CA ARG A 122 -21.72 17.91 13.00
C ARG A 122 -21.30 18.87 14.11
N ALA A 123 -20.20 18.55 14.79
CA ALA A 123 -19.67 19.42 15.83
C ALA A 123 -19.24 20.78 15.26
N ALA A 124 -18.63 20.78 14.09
CA ALA A 124 -18.20 22.01 13.43
C ALA A 124 -19.40 22.89 13.06
N LEU A 125 -20.49 22.26 12.59
CA LEU A 125 -21.70 23.00 12.27
C LEU A 125 -22.36 23.59 13.54
N ASP A 126 -22.38 22.83 14.63
CA ASP A 126 -22.94 23.30 15.89
C ASP A 126 -22.15 24.50 16.42
N ASP A 127 -20.82 24.49 16.28
CA ASP A 127 -19.98 25.59 16.72
C ASP A 127 -20.24 26.89 15.96
N GLN A 128 -20.76 26.80 14.74
CA GLN A 128 -21.06 27.97 13.92
C GLN A 128 -22.38 28.64 14.29
N HIS A 129 -23.15 27.99 15.10
CA HIS A 129 -24.40 28.52 15.61
C HIS A 129 -24.24 29.04 17.02
#